data_6c31fdf02d6cfef175b88a8eb6a6a082
#
_entry.id   6c31fdf02d6cfef175b88a8eb6a6a082
#
_cell.length_a   1.000
_cell.length_b   1.000
_cell.length_c   1.000
_cell.angle_alpha   90.00
_cell.angle_beta   90.00
_cell.angle_gamma   90.00
#
_symmetry.space_group_name_H-M   'P 1'
#
loop_
_entity.id
_entity.type
_entity.pdbx_description
1 polymer ?
#
loop_
_entity_poly.entity_id
_entity_poly.type
_entity_poly.pdbx_seq_one_letter_code
_entity_poly.pdbx_strand_id
1 'polypeptide(L)'
;MKKLKIGILQQHNIADSSVNMQRLSHGIAHLASRGAELIVLQELHNSLYFCQVEDVNNFDLAEPIPGPSTDFYGKLAKEHGVVIVSSLFEKRAPGLYHNTAVVIEKDGTIAGKYRKMHIPDDPAYYEKFYFTPGDLGFHPINTSIGRLGVLVCWDQWYPEAARLMALQGAEILIYPTAIGYESSDTSEEQKRQREAWTTVMRGHAVANGLPVIAVNRVGHEDDPSGMTRGIEFWGSSFAAGPQGEMLYRASKSDEEVHIIEVDIHHSEQVRRWWPFLRDRRIECYQDITKRYIDE
;
A
#
# COMPACT_ATOMS: atom_id res chain seq x y z
N MET A 1 -12.08 -22.50 -10.76
CA MET A 1 -11.01 -21.60 -11.24
C MET A 1 -10.01 -21.39 -10.10
N LYS A 2 -8.72 -21.30 -10.40
CA LYS A 2 -7.69 -21.10 -9.35
C LYS A 2 -7.82 -19.69 -8.79
N LYS A 3 -7.96 -19.57 -7.46
CA LYS A 3 -7.92 -18.30 -6.75
C LYS A 3 -6.47 -17.94 -6.44
N LEU A 4 -6.13 -16.65 -6.54
CA LEU A 4 -4.84 -16.13 -6.11
C LEU A 4 -4.80 -16.10 -4.58
N LYS A 5 -3.77 -16.72 -3.98
CA LYS A 5 -3.51 -16.66 -2.54
C LYS A 5 -2.59 -15.50 -2.22
N ILE A 6 -3.13 -14.52 -1.50
CA ILE A 6 -2.43 -13.30 -1.12
C ILE A 6 -2.13 -13.32 0.38
N GLY A 7 -0.86 -13.25 0.72
CA GLY A 7 -0.39 -13.06 2.09
C GLY A 7 -0.35 -11.58 2.46
N ILE A 8 -0.87 -11.22 3.62
CA ILE A 8 -0.70 -9.90 4.23
C ILE A 8 0.13 -10.01 5.49
N LEU A 9 0.97 -9.01 5.72
CA LEU A 9 1.78 -8.85 6.92
C LEU A 9 1.44 -7.50 7.56
N GLN A 10 0.63 -7.55 8.63
CA GLN A 10 0.33 -6.42 9.49
C GLN A 10 1.26 -6.50 10.71
N GLN A 11 2.27 -5.64 10.77
CA GLN A 11 3.34 -5.69 11.77
C GLN A 11 3.40 -4.39 12.57
N HIS A 12 3.70 -4.52 13.86
CA HIS A 12 4.18 -3.44 14.71
C HIS A 12 5.70 -3.29 14.53
N ASN A 13 6.15 -2.12 14.13
CA ASN A 13 7.57 -1.86 13.95
C ASN A 13 8.22 -1.31 15.23
N ILE A 14 9.50 -1.63 15.37
CA ILE A 14 10.36 -1.12 16.44
C ILE A 14 11.53 -0.33 15.84
N ALA A 15 12.32 0.35 16.68
CA ALA A 15 13.43 1.17 16.22
C ALA A 15 14.55 0.38 15.49
N ASP A 16 14.72 -0.90 15.81
CA ASP A 16 15.72 -1.76 15.17
C ASP A 16 15.19 -2.30 13.83
N SER A 17 15.64 -1.69 12.73
CA SER A 17 15.25 -2.08 11.38
C SER A 17 15.67 -3.53 11.04
N SER A 18 16.76 -4.02 11.60
CA SER A 18 17.21 -5.40 11.35
C SER A 18 16.26 -6.43 11.94
N VAL A 19 15.72 -6.15 13.11
CA VAL A 19 14.70 -6.98 13.76
C VAL A 19 13.38 -6.92 12.99
N ASN A 20 12.95 -5.72 12.53
CA ASN A 20 11.75 -5.59 11.70
C ASN A 20 11.86 -6.44 10.42
N MET A 21 12.98 -6.34 9.71
CA MET A 21 13.24 -7.12 8.49
C MET A 21 13.27 -8.63 8.76
N GLN A 22 13.88 -9.05 9.87
CA GLN A 22 13.92 -10.47 10.26
C GLN A 22 12.51 -11.01 10.54
N ARG A 23 11.67 -10.24 11.24
CA ARG A 23 10.27 -10.63 11.52
C ARG A 23 9.46 -10.72 10.23
N LEU A 24 9.63 -9.77 9.30
CA LEU A 24 9.02 -9.83 7.97
C LEU A 24 9.49 -11.06 7.18
N SER A 25 10.79 -11.40 7.24
CA SER A 25 11.34 -12.60 6.61
C SER A 25 10.66 -13.88 7.13
N HIS A 26 10.49 -14.01 8.44
CA HIS A 26 9.77 -15.15 9.03
C HIS A 26 8.29 -15.19 8.59
N GLY A 27 7.64 -14.04 8.54
CA GLY A 27 6.25 -13.92 8.05
C GLY A 27 6.13 -14.31 6.58
N ILE A 28 7.06 -13.87 5.73
CA ILE A 28 7.12 -14.23 4.30
C ILE A 28 7.29 -15.75 4.15
N ALA A 29 8.24 -16.35 4.84
CA ALA A 29 8.48 -17.79 4.81
C ALA A 29 7.23 -18.58 5.27
N HIS A 30 6.59 -18.13 6.35
CA HIS A 30 5.36 -18.74 6.87
C HIS A 30 4.23 -18.69 5.83
N LEU A 31 3.98 -17.53 5.23
CA LEU A 31 2.93 -17.36 4.21
C LEU A 31 3.20 -18.21 2.96
N ALA A 32 4.45 -18.21 2.49
CA ALA A 32 4.88 -18.99 1.34
C ALA A 32 4.69 -20.50 1.57
N SER A 33 5.05 -21.00 2.76
CA SER A 33 4.86 -22.43 3.13
C SER A 33 3.39 -22.87 3.12
N ARG A 34 2.47 -21.91 3.28
CA ARG A 34 1.01 -22.13 3.21
C ARG A 34 0.43 -21.85 1.82
N GLY A 35 1.29 -21.57 0.85
CA GLY A 35 0.94 -21.45 -0.57
C GLY A 35 0.53 -20.05 -1.00
N ALA A 36 0.95 -18.98 -0.31
CA ALA A 36 0.83 -17.63 -0.80
C ALA A 36 1.62 -17.47 -2.11
N GLU A 37 1.05 -16.79 -3.10
CA GLU A 37 1.66 -16.51 -4.40
C GLU A 37 2.08 -15.03 -4.50
N LEU A 38 1.39 -14.15 -3.77
CA LEU A 38 1.67 -12.73 -3.58
C LEU A 38 1.76 -12.45 -2.09
N ILE A 39 2.74 -11.66 -1.67
CA ILE A 39 2.86 -11.16 -0.30
C ILE A 39 2.93 -9.64 -0.34
N VAL A 40 2.08 -8.98 0.46
CA VAL A 40 2.01 -7.52 0.55
C VAL A 40 2.49 -7.08 1.93
N LEU A 41 3.48 -6.21 1.94
CA LEU A 41 4.02 -5.58 3.14
C LEU A 41 3.37 -4.19 3.33
N GLN A 42 3.45 -3.66 4.54
CA GLN A 42 2.98 -2.32 4.87
C GLN A 42 3.90 -1.22 4.30
N GLU A 43 3.49 0.04 4.35
CA GLU A 43 4.28 1.19 3.90
C GLU A 43 5.52 1.39 4.78
N LEU A 44 6.68 1.70 4.15
CA LEU A 44 7.96 1.99 4.81
C LEU A 44 8.33 0.97 5.90
N HIS A 45 8.09 -0.30 5.61
CA HIS A 45 8.03 -1.41 6.56
C HIS A 45 9.32 -1.76 7.31
N ASN A 46 10.48 -1.21 6.90
CA ASN A 46 11.76 -1.54 7.53
C ASN A 46 12.04 -0.77 8.83
N SER A 47 11.44 0.40 9.02
CA SER A 47 11.73 1.30 10.13
C SER A 47 10.47 1.74 10.88
N LEU A 48 10.64 2.40 12.01
CA LEU A 48 9.57 3.25 12.54
C LEU A 48 9.12 4.26 11.48
N TYR A 49 7.90 4.74 11.62
CA TYR A 49 7.38 5.79 10.75
C TYR A 49 8.03 7.12 11.14
N PHE A 50 9.12 7.45 10.47
CA PHE A 50 9.98 8.59 10.79
C PHE A 50 9.39 9.95 10.38
N CYS A 51 8.32 9.98 9.58
CA CYS A 51 7.69 11.21 9.14
C CYS A 51 6.85 11.91 10.22
N GLN A 52 6.90 11.42 11.46
CA GLN A 52 6.28 12.07 12.62
C GLN A 52 6.91 13.44 12.92
N VAL A 53 8.15 13.66 12.51
CA VAL A 53 8.93 14.89 12.71
C VAL A 53 9.74 15.21 11.46
N GLU A 54 10.13 16.49 11.34
CA GLU A 54 11.05 16.97 10.30
C GLU A 54 12.49 16.92 10.85
N ASP A 55 13.18 15.80 10.63
CA ASP A 55 14.57 15.60 11.04
C ASP A 55 15.45 15.21 9.85
N VAL A 56 16.44 16.05 9.55
CA VAL A 56 17.37 15.81 8.43
C VAL A 56 18.20 14.53 8.59
N ASN A 57 18.39 14.02 9.80
CA ASN A 57 19.11 12.78 10.03
C ASN A 57 18.34 11.56 9.51
N ASN A 58 17.04 11.63 9.40
CA ASN A 58 16.21 10.54 8.87
C ASN A 58 16.45 10.29 7.37
N PHE A 59 17.07 11.23 6.63
CA PHE A 59 17.48 10.96 5.25
C PHE A 59 18.55 9.86 5.13
N ASP A 60 19.27 9.53 6.22
CA ASP A 60 20.22 8.42 6.25
C ASP A 60 19.55 7.05 6.21
N LEU A 61 18.22 6.98 6.45
CA LEU A 61 17.42 5.77 6.27
C LEU A 61 17.15 5.44 4.80
N ALA A 62 17.35 6.39 3.89
CA ALA A 62 17.05 6.23 2.47
C ALA A 62 18.11 5.40 1.75
N GLU A 63 17.66 4.53 0.87
CA GLU A 63 18.53 3.66 0.07
C GLU A 63 18.24 3.76 -1.43
N PRO A 64 19.22 3.46 -2.32
CA PRO A 64 18.94 3.38 -3.74
C PRO A 64 18.03 2.20 -4.07
N ILE A 65 17.35 2.26 -5.21
CA ILE A 65 16.60 1.13 -5.79
C ILE A 65 17.14 0.88 -7.21
N PRO A 66 17.82 -0.29 -7.45
CA PRO A 66 18.14 -1.40 -6.53
C PRO A 66 19.09 -1.01 -5.39
N GLY A 67 18.96 -1.71 -4.25
CA GLY A 67 19.74 -1.48 -3.06
C GLY A 67 19.56 -2.58 -2.01
N PRO A 68 20.06 -2.38 -0.79
CA PRO A 68 20.11 -3.42 0.25
C PRO A 68 18.77 -4.11 0.51
N SER A 69 17.66 -3.35 0.63
CA SER A 69 16.36 -3.93 0.88
C SER A 69 15.82 -4.70 -0.33
N THR A 70 15.98 -4.19 -1.54
CA THR A 70 15.56 -4.93 -2.74
C THR A 70 16.36 -6.21 -2.93
N ASP A 71 17.63 -6.23 -2.55
CA ASP A 71 18.46 -7.45 -2.57
C ASP A 71 18.01 -8.45 -1.51
N PHE A 72 17.65 -7.97 -0.30
CA PHE A 72 17.17 -8.81 0.79
C PHE A 72 15.82 -9.46 0.43
N TYR A 73 14.83 -8.66 0.03
CA TYR A 73 13.51 -9.18 -0.33
C TYR A 73 13.52 -9.94 -1.66
N GLY A 74 14.45 -9.61 -2.58
CA GLY A 74 14.67 -10.36 -3.81
C GLY A 74 15.16 -11.80 -3.56
N LYS A 75 16.06 -11.97 -2.59
CA LYS A 75 16.50 -13.32 -2.14
C LYS A 75 15.32 -14.11 -1.56
N LEU A 76 14.51 -13.49 -0.71
CA LEU A 76 13.32 -14.14 -0.13
C LEU A 76 12.27 -14.49 -1.19
N ALA A 77 12.00 -13.57 -2.13
CA ALA A 77 11.08 -13.82 -3.24
C ALA A 77 11.49 -15.04 -4.05
N LYS A 78 12.79 -15.11 -4.41
CA LYS A 78 13.37 -16.23 -5.15
C LYS A 78 13.38 -17.53 -4.35
N GLU A 79 13.79 -17.50 -3.08
CA GLU A 79 13.87 -18.68 -2.21
C GLU A 79 12.50 -19.33 -2.03
N HIS A 80 11.47 -18.49 -1.86
CA HIS A 80 10.12 -18.96 -1.59
C HIS A 80 9.21 -19.01 -2.82
N GLY A 81 9.65 -18.53 -3.97
CA GLY A 81 8.88 -18.56 -5.22
C GLY A 81 7.62 -17.67 -5.19
N VAL A 82 7.67 -16.53 -4.50
CA VAL A 82 6.54 -15.61 -4.29
C VAL A 82 6.82 -14.24 -4.87
N VAL A 83 5.76 -13.54 -5.33
CA VAL A 83 5.84 -12.10 -5.66
C VAL A 83 5.71 -11.30 -4.36
N ILE A 84 6.53 -10.26 -4.18
CA ILE A 84 6.49 -9.40 -2.99
C ILE A 84 6.21 -7.96 -3.40
N VAL A 85 5.25 -7.30 -2.74
CA VAL A 85 5.05 -5.86 -2.79
C VAL A 85 5.65 -5.26 -1.52
N SER A 86 6.73 -4.49 -1.70
CA SER A 86 7.52 -3.81 -0.68
C SER A 86 7.32 -2.30 -0.79
N SER A 87 7.57 -1.53 0.26
CA SER A 87 7.52 -0.06 0.27
C SER A 87 8.72 0.49 1.02
N LEU A 88 9.49 1.36 0.35
CA LEU A 88 10.82 1.76 0.77
C LEU A 88 11.03 3.28 0.67
N PHE A 89 11.96 3.80 1.46
CA PHE A 89 12.47 5.17 1.34
C PHE A 89 13.58 5.21 0.25
N GLU A 90 13.21 5.63 -0.96
CA GLU A 90 14.12 5.67 -2.13
C GLU A 90 15.00 6.91 -2.11
N LYS A 91 16.32 6.72 -2.10
CA LYS A 91 17.31 7.75 -2.46
C LYS A 91 17.59 7.66 -3.95
N ARG A 92 16.90 8.50 -4.74
CA ARG A 92 17.04 8.52 -6.21
C ARG A 92 18.34 9.20 -6.66
N ALA A 93 18.67 10.31 -5.98
CA ALA A 93 19.87 11.11 -6.21
C ALA A 93 20.17 11.94 -4.94
N PRO A 94 21.33 12.58 -4.84
CA PRO A 94 21.58 13.52 -3.75
C PRO A 94 20.51 14.62 -3.71
N GLY A 95 19.81 14.74 -2.56
CA GLY A 95 18.73 15.71 -2.36
C GLY A 95 17.39 15.37 -3.03
N LEU A 96 17.24 14.17 -3.63
CA LEU A 96 16.02 13.74 -4.29
C LEU A 96 15.58 12.38 -3.78
N TYR A 97 14.44 12.33 -3.09
CA TYR A 97 13.95 11.16 -2.37
C TYR A 97 12.47 10.91 -2.66
N HIS A 98 12.05 9.65 -2.58
CA HIS A 98 10.66 9.24 -2.79
C HIS A 98 10.24 8.16 -1.79
N ASN A 99 8.94 8.12 -1.50
CA ASN A 99 8.28 6.96 -0.93
C ASN A 99 7.90 6.04 -2.10
N THR A 100 8.50 4.84 -2.16
CA THR A 100 8.45 4.01 -3.36
C THR A 100 8.01 2.58 -3.04
N ALA A 101 6.91 2.15 -3.66
CA ALA A 101 6.56 0.74 -3.68
C ALA A 101 7.36 0.02 -4.76
N VAL A 102 7.93 -1.14 -4.42
CA VAL A 102 8.69 -2.00 -5.31
C VAL A 102 8.01 -3.35 -5.41
N VAL A 103 7.75 -3.81 -6.62
CA VAL A 103 7.24 -5.16 -6.87
C VAL A 103 8.40 -6.05 -7.27
N ILE A 104 8.62 -7.10 -6.51
CA ILE A 104 9.69 -8.08 -6.71
C ILE A 104 9.05 -9.37 -7.22
N GLU A 105 9.53 -9.84 -8.38
CA GLU A 105 9.08 -11.07 -9.01
C GLU A 105 9.62 -12.31 -8.27
N LYS A 106 8.96 -13.45 -8.43
CA LYS A 106 9.32 -14.72 -7.78
C LYS A 106 10.69 -15.27 -8.15
N ASP A 107 11.36 -14.73 -9.16
CA ASP A 107 12.77 -15.06 -9.47
C ASP A 107 13.76 -14.13 -8.74
N GLY A 108 13.25 -13.16 -7.98
CA GLY A 108 14.01 -12.18 -7.22
C GLY A 108 14.31 -10.88 -7.96
N THR A 109 13.90 -10.75 -9.22
CA THR A 109 14.10 -9.52 -9.99
C THR A 109 13.05 -8.47 -9.65
N ILE A 110 13.38 -7.20 -9.85
CA ILE A 110 12.42 -6.10 -9.73
C ILE A 110 11.52 -6.10 -10.97
N ALA A 111 10.24 -6.44 -10.79
CA ALA A 111 9.24 -6.37 -11.86
C ALA A 111 8.88 -4.92 -12.22
N GLY A 112 8.91 -4.02 -11.24
CA GLY A 112 8.64 -2.61 -11.43
C GLY A 112 8.57 -1.87 -10.10
N LYS A 113 8.37 -0.54 -10.18
CA LYS A 113 8.18 0.32 -9.02
C LYS A 113 7.16 1.42 -9.27
N TYR A 114 6.55 1.89 -8.20
CA TYR A 114 5.65 3.03 -8.18
C TYR A 114 6.12 4.01 -7.11
N ARG A 115 6.28 5.29 -7.47
CA ARG A 115 6.58 6.38 -6.52
C ARG A 115 5.28 7.05 -6.11
N LYS A 116 5.03 7.13 -4.80
CA LYS A 116 3.84 7.73 -4.20
C LYS A 116 3.59 9.12 -4.80
N MET A 117 2.42 9.30 -5.41
CA MET A 117 2.07 10.55 -6.12
C MET A 117 1.49 11.60 -5.17
N HIS A 118 0.63 11.18 -4.24
CA HIS A 118 0.00 12.07 -3.28
C HIS A 118 0.75 11.99 -1.95
N ILE A 119 1.39 13.09 -1.58
CA ILE A 119 2.22 13.18 -0.37
C ILE A 119 1.47 13.98 0.68
N PRO A 120 1.13 13.39 1.85
CA PRO A 120 0.48 14.09 2.95
C PRO A 120 1.42 15.09 3.63
N ASP A 121 0.82 16.05 4.35
CA ASP A 121 1.51 17.05 5.14
C ASP A 121 0.64 17.46 6.34
N ASP A 122 0.16 16.46 7.05
CA ASP A 122 -0.68 16.64 8.24
C ASP A 122 0.17 16.51 9.52
N PRO A 123 -0.32 16.96 10.68
CA PRO A 123 0.37 16.76 11.96
C PRO A 123 0.78 15.30 12.16
N ALA A 124 2.04 15.08 12.52
CA ALA A 124 2.70 13.78 12.63
C ALA A 124 2.81 12.95 11.31
N TYR A 125 2.46 13.54 10.17
CA TYR A 125 2.61 12.96 8.83
C TYR A 125 3.32 13.93 7.88
N TYR A 126 4.49 14.45 8.28
CA TYR A 126 5.28 15.45 7.54
C TYR A 126 6.06 14.82 6.38
N GLU A 127 5.34 14.10 5.52
CA GLU A 127 5.97 13.38 4.40
C GLU A 127 6.52 14.33 3.33
N LYS A 128 5.96 15.54 3.16
CA LYS A 128 6.48 16.52 2.20
C LYS A 128 7.88 17.02 2.53
N PHE A 129 8.31 16.94 3.78
CA PHE A 129 9.68 17.24 4.16
C PHE A 129 10.66 16.25 3.54
N TYR A 130 10.27 14.99 3.43
CA TYR A 130 11.14 13.90 2.98
C TYR A 130 10.97 13.57 1.50
N PHE A 131 9.75 13.57 0.96
CA PHE A 131 9.46 12.95 -0.32
C PHE A 131 9.05 13.96 -1.40
N THR A 132 9.71 13.83 -2.54
CA THR A 132 9.23 14.41 -3.79
C THR A 132 8.04 13.59 -4.30
N PRO A 133 6.96 14.22 -4.80
CA PRO A 133 5.88 13.50 -5.46
C PRO A 133 6.37 12.59 -6.57
N GLY A 134 5.68 11.48 -6.78
CA GLY A 134 6.01 10.49 -7.79
C GLY A 134 5.95 11.05 -9.21
N ASP A 135 6.81 10.56 -10.09
CA ASP A 135 6.96 11.01 -11.48
C ASP A 135 6.89 9.86 -12.49
N LEU A 136 6.50 8.66 -12.04
CA LEU A 136 6.37 7.46 -12.90
C LEU A 136 4.98 7.29 -13.49
N GLY A 137 4.00 8.14 -13.10
CA GLY A 137 2.60 7.98 -13.50
C GLY A 137 1.90 6.82 -12.77
N PHE A 138 0.64 6.58 -13.15
CA PHE A 138 -0.20 5.52 -12.58
C PHE A 138 -0.21 4.31 -13.50
N HIS A 139 0.87 3.53 -13.51
CA HIS A 139 1.03 2.37 -14.39
C HIS A 139 1.03 1.06 -13.61
N PRO A 140 0.11 0.12 -13.91
CA PRO A 140 0.14 -1.21 -13.32
C PRO A 140 1.42 -1.96 -13.69
N ILE A 141 1.93 -2.75 -12.74
CA ILE A 141 3.16 -3.52 -12.88
C ILE A 141 2.81 -4.94 -13.32
N ASN A 142 3.40 -5.40 -14.41
CA ASN A 142 3.24 -6.76 -14.90
C ASN A 142 4.06 -7.74 -14.07
N THR A 143 3.43 -8.84 -13.66
CA THR A 143 4.07 -9.93 -12.93
C THR A 143 3.60 -11.27 -13.46
N SER A 144 4.25 -12.36 -13.01
CA SER A 144 3.84 -13.73 -13.34
C SER A 144 2.47 -14.14 -12.79
N ILE A 145 1.89 -13.33 -11.89
CA ILE A 145 0.59 -13.60 -11.24
C ILE A 145 -0.51 -12.64 -11.68
N GLY A 146 -0.22 -11.70 -12.58
CA GLY A 146 -1.17 -10.71 -13.11
C GLY A 146 -0.61 -9.29 -13.09
N ARG A 147 -1.44 -8.32 -13.47
CA ARG A 147 -1.11 -6.89 -13.52
C ARG A 147 -1.53 -6.21 -12.22
N LEU A 148 -0.55 -5.78 -11.43
CA LEU A 148 -0.77 -5.20 -10.11
C LEU A 148 -0.84 -3.67 -10.21
N GLY A 149 -1.96 -3.07 -9.83
CA GLY A 149 -2.12 -1.64 -9.64
C GLY A 149 -1.66 -1.26 -8.23
N VAL A 150 -0.38 -0.96 -8.07
CA VAL A 150 0.22 -0.62 -6.76
C VAL A 150 0.19 0.88 -6.56
N LEU A 151 -0.40 1.31 -5.46
CA LEU A 151 -0.51 2.68 -4.97
C LEU A 151 -0.05 2.69 -3.50
N VAL A 152 0.24 3.86 -2.93
CA VAL A 152 0.77 3.92 -1.55
C VAL A 152 -0.06 4.86 -0.69
N CYS A 153 -0.57 4.36 0.42
CA CYS A 153 -1.16 5.08 1.55
C CYS A 153 -2.07 6.24 1.12
N TRP A 154 -1.59 7.49 1.14
CA TRP A 154 -2.39 8.70 0.85
C TRP A 154 -3.07 8.67 -0.53
N ASP A 155 -2.49 7.94 -1.51
CA ASP A 155 -3.14 7.71 -2.82
C ASP A 155 -4.53 7.06 -2.68
N GLN A 156 -4.79 6.37 -1.58
CA GLN A 156 -6.06 5.68 -1.30
C GLN A 156 -7.28 6.62 -1.19
N TRP A 157 -7.05 7.91 -0.94
CA TRP A 157 -8.13 8.89 -0.84
C TRP A 157 -8.57 9.44 -2.20
N TYR A 158 -7.82 9.17 -3.27
CA TYR A 158 -8.01 9.75 -4.60
C TYR A 158 -8.57 8.72 -5.60
N PRO A 159 -9.88 8.80 -5.93
CA PRO A 159 -10.52 7.90 -6.88
C PRO A 159 -9.86 7.89 -8.26
N GLU A 160 -9.26 9.00 -8.67
CA GLU A 160 -8.57 9.17 -9.94
C GLU A 160 -7.39 8.20 -10.08
N ALA A 161 -6.61 8.00 -9.02
CA ALA A 161 -5.48 7.08 -9.01
C ALA A 161 -5.94 5.63 -9.26
N ALA A 162 -6.94 5.17 -8.52
CA ALA A 162 -7.53 3.85 -8.68
C ALA A 162 -8.13 3.67 -10.09
N ARG A 163 -8.81 4.71 -10.60
CA ARG A 163 -9.39 4.70 -11.94
C ARG A 163 -8.34 4.61 -13.04
N LEU A 164 -7.25 5.36 -12.94
CA LEU A 164 -6.17 5.34 -13.92
C LEU A 164 -5.47 3.98 -13.96
N MET A 165 -5.23 3.35 -12.81
CA MET A 165 -4.72 1.98 -12.74
C MET A 165 -5.68 0.99 -13.42
N ALA A 166 -6.98 1.08 -13.14
CA ALA A 166 -7.99 0.21 -13.75
C ALA A 166 -8.10 0.38 -15.26
N LEU A 167 -8.03 1.63 -15.76
CA LEU A 167 -8.08 1.93 -17.20
C LEU A 167 -6.86 1.40 -17.96
N GLN A 168 -5.74 1.22 -17.27
CA GLN A 168 -4.54 0.61 -17.85
C GLN A 168 -4.46 -0.90 -17.62
N GLY A 169 -5.55 -1.51 -17.17
CA GLY A 169 -5.69 -2.96 -17.08
C GLY A 169 -5.12 -3.58 -15.80
N ALA A 170 -5.07 -2.84 -14.68
CA ALA A 170 -4.86 -3.47 -13.38
C ALA A 170 -5.93 -4.53 -13.13
N GLU A 171 -5.51 -5.67 -12.59
CA GLU A 171 -6.38 -6.79 -12.21
C GLU A 171 -6.70 -6.80 -10.71
N ILE A 172 -5.87 -6.12 -9.93
CA ILE A 172 -6.00 -5.93 -8.48
C ILE A 172 -5.38 -4.58 -8.09
N LEU A 173 -5.96 -3.89 -7.10
CA LEU A 173 -5.39 -2.69 -6.52
C LEU A 173 -4.78 -3.02 -5.16
N ILE A 174 -3.56 -2.55 -4.91
CA ILE A 174 -2.77 -2.87 -3.72
C ILE A 174 -2.24 -1.58 -3.11
N TYR A 175 -2.41 -1.45 -1.78
CA TYR A 175 -2.03 -0.25 -1.03
C TYR A 175 -1.21 -0.61 0.22
N PRO A 176 0.12 -0.64 0.16
CA PRO A 176 0.95 -0.47 1.34
C PRO A 176 0.58 0.81 2.07
N THR A 177 0.32 0.74 3.37
CA THR A 177 -0.28 1.83 4.15
C THR A 177 0.40 2.01 5.49
N ALA A 178 0.46 3.27 5.97
CA ALA A 178 0.83 3.66 7.31
C ALA A 178 -0.15 4.76 7.77
N ILE A 179 -1.28 4.36 8.37
CA ILE A 179 -2.33 5.29 8.83
C ILE A 179 -2.77 4.93 10.24
N GLY A 180 -2.90 5.93 11.08
CA GLY A 180 -3.24 5.82 12.50
C GLY A 180 -4.06 7.00 12.98
N TYR A 181 -4.22 7.09 14.30
CA TYR A 181 -4.97 8.13 14.97
C TYR A 181 -4.05 9.22 15.50
N GLU A 182 -4.55 10.45 15.48
CA GLU A 182 -3.96 11.49 16.31
C GLU A 182 -4.30 11.25 17.78
N SER A 183 -3.34 11.56 18.67
CA SER A 183 -3.51 11.36 20.12
C SER A 183 -4.64 12.19 20.74
N SER A 184 -5.10 13.23 20.04
CA SER A 184 -6.19 14.11 20.46
C SER A 184 -7.58 13.63 20.03
N ASP A 185 -7.66 12.64 19.12
CA ASP A 185 -8.93 12.16 18.57
C ASP A 185 -9.80 11.45 19.61
N THR A 186 -11.07 11.80 19.63
CA THR A 186 -12.06 11.05 20.43
C THR A 186 -12.28 9.66 19.83
N SER A 187 -12.72 8.71 20.64
CA SER A 187 -13.01 7.35 20.18
C SER A 187 -14.07 7.30 19.05
N GLU A 188 -14.98 8.27 19.03
CA GLU A 188 -16.00 8.41 17.99
C GLU A 188 -15.37 8.91 16.69
N GLU A 189 -14.45 9.88 16.75
CA GLU A 189 -13.71 10.37 15.60
C GLU A 189 -12.80 9.28 15.01
N GLN A 190 -12.07 8.57 15.84
CA GLN A 190 -11.26 7.41 15.45
C GLN A 190 -12.08 6.36 14.67
N LYS A 191 -13.32 6.10 15.14
CA LYS A 191 -14.23 5.20 14.43
C LYS A 191 -14.64 5.76 13.07
N ARG A 192 -14.99 7.06 12.99
CA ARG A 192 -15.38 7.71 11.72
C ARG A 192 -14.26 7.67 10.70
N GLN A 193 -13.03 8.00 11.10
CA GLN A 193 -11.85 7.99 10.21
C GLN A 193 -11.59 6.60 9.63
N ARG A 194 -11.60 5.56 10.47
CA ARG A 194 -11.40 4.18 10.01
C ARG A 194 -12.52 3.69 9.09
N GLU A 195 -13.77 4.06 9.37
CA GLU A 195 -14.90 3.73 8.49
C GLU A 195 -14.82 4.51 7.16
N ALA A 196 -14.40 5.78 7.17
CA ALA A 196 -14.18 6.57 5.97
C ALA A 196 -13.12 5.91 5.08
N TRP A 197 -11.98 5.51 5.65
CA TRP A 197 -10.93 4.78 4.95
C TRP A 197 -11.45 3.49 4.30
N THR A 198 -12.11 2.64 5.07
CA THR A 198 -12.67 1.40 4.54
C THR A 198 -13.71 1.65 3.45
N THR A 199 -14.53 2.69 3.61
CA THR A 199 -15.61 3.04 2.66
C THR A 199 -15.04 3.50 1.33
N VAL A 200 -14.08 4.43 1.31
CA VAL A 200 -13.47 4.92 0.06
C VAL A 200 -12.78 3.79 -0.69
N MET A 201 -12.06 2.92 0.01
CA MET A 201 -11.36 1.79 -0.59
C MET A 201 -12.31 0.75 -1.20
N ARG A 202 -13.39 0.43 -0.50
CA ARG A 202 -14.48 -0.41 -1.05
C ARG A 202 -15.17 0.28 -2.23
N GLY A 203 -15.29 1.60 -2.20
CA GLY A 203 -15.76 2.41 -3.33
C GLY A 203 -14.87 2.23 -4.56
N HIS A 204 -13.55 2.20 -4.41
CA HIS A 204 -12.64 1.90 -5.52
C HIS A 204 -12.85 0.50 -6.08
N ALA A 205 -13.05 -0.50 -5.22
CA ALA A 205 -13.34 -1.86 -5.66
C ALA A 205 -14.60 -1.91 -6.52
N VAL A 206 -15.71 -1.36 -6.03
CA VAL A 206 -17.00 -1.33 -6.74
C VAL A 206 -16.91 -0.54 -8.04
N ALA A 207 -16.40 0.70 -7.98
CA ALA A 207 -16.36 1.60 -9.14
C ALA A 207 -15.49 1.08 -10.29
N ASN A 208 -14.51 0.23 -10.00
CA ASN A 208 -13.59 -0.34 -10.99
C ASN A 208 -13.85 -1.83 -11.27
N GLY A 209 -14.70 -2.49 -10.47
CA GLY A 209 -14.92 -3.94 -10.56
C GLY A 209 -13.65 -4.75 -10.35
N LEU A 210 -12.83 -4.36 -9.34
CA LEU A 210 -11.52 -4.95 -9.04
C LEU A 210 -11.39 -5.26 -7.55
N PRO A 211 -10.67 -6.33 -7.17
CA PRO A 211 -10.27 -6.51 -5.78
C PRO A 211 -9.34 -5.40 -5.30
N VAL A 212 -9.45 -5.06 -4.02
CA VAL A 212 -8.60 -4.08 -3.33
C VAL A 212 -7.97 -4.73 -2.11
N ILE A 213 -6.66 -4.58 -1.95
CA ILE A 213 -5.90 -5.04 -0.79
C ILE A 213 -5.22 -3.83 -0.15
N ALA A 214 -5.45 -3.60 1.14
CA ALA A 214 -4.75 -2.60 1.93
C ALA A 214 -4.05 -3.26 3.11
N VAL A 215 -2.75 -2.99 3.26
CA VAL A 215 -1.94 -3.54 4.35
C VAL A 215 -1.35 -2.39 5.15
N ASN A 216 -1.81 -2.27 6.39
CA ASN A 216 -1.47 -1.18 7.30
C ASN A 216 -0.52 -1.65 8.40
N ARG A 217 0.14 -0.70 9.03
CA ARG A 217 0.84 -0.88 10.31
C ARG A 217 -0.15 -1.07 11.44
N VAL A 218 0.30 -1.58 12.59
CA VAL A 218 -0.49 -1.76 13.80
C VAL A 218 0.32 -1.38 15.05
N GLY A 219 -0.39 -0.93 16.08
CA GLY A 219 0.20 -0.62 17.37
C GLY A 219 0.82 0.77 17.47
N HIS A 220 1.33 1.08 18.63
CA HIS A 220 1.91 2.39 18.91
C HIS A 220 3.38 2.45 18.49
N GLU A 221 3.71 3.45 17.69
CA GLU A 221 5.11 3.76 17.36
C GLU A 221 5.48 5.09 18.01
N ASP A 222 6.44 5.04 18.95
CA ASP A 222 6.98 6.22 19.60
C ASP A 222 7.69 7.12 18.57
N ASP A 223 7.65 8.43 18.83
CA ASP A 223 8.54 9.37 18.19
C ASP A 223 9.89 9.38 18.93
N PRO A 224 10.99 8.90 18.32
CA PRO A 224 12.29 8.83 19.00
C PRO A 224 12.85 10.21 19.38
N SER A 225 12.39 11.29 18.74
CA SER A 225 12.80 12.65 19.07
C SER A 225 12.13 13.18 20.34
N GLY A 226 11.00 12.58 20.73
CA GLY A 226 10.17 13.03 21.85
C GLY A 226 9.40 14.32 21.58
N MET A 227 9.35 14.79 20.36
CA MET A 227 8.62 16.00 19.97
C MET A 227 7.11 15.75 19.89
N THR A 228 6.71 14.54 19.57
CA THR A 228 5.31 14.10 19.54
C THR A 228 5.07 12.97 20.56
N ARG A 229 3.80 12.54 20.68
CA ARG A 229 3.43 11.41 21.53
C ARG A 229 3.48 10.07 20.80
N GLY A 230 3.98 10.06 19.55
CA GLY A 230 3.88 8.89 18.69
C GLY A 230 2.54 8.78 17.98
N ILE A 231 2.41 7.74 17.16
CA ILE A 231 1.19 7.42 16.40
C ILE A 231 0.68 6.06 16.82
N GLU A 232 -0.63 5.97 17.08
CA GLU A 232 -1.34 4.71 17.24
C GLU A 232 -1.86 4.26 15.86
N PHE A 233 -1.13 3.37 15.18
CA PHE A 233 -1.55 2.80 13.92
C PHE A 233 -2.71 1.83 14.13
N TRP A 234 -3.77 2.00 13.36
CA TRP A 234 -5.04 1.29 13.64
C TRP A 234 -5.17 -0.09 12.99
N GLY A 235 -4.08 -0.68 12.48
CA GLY A 235 -4.13 -2.00 11.88
C GLY A 235 -5.24 -2.11 10.83
N SER A 236 -6.16 -3.02 11.05
CA SER A 236 -7.36 -3.18 10.22
C SER A 236 -7.07 -3.43 8.74
N SER A 237 -5.90 -3.96 8.41
CA SER A 237 -5.57 -4.40 7.04
C SER A 237 -6.70 -5.23 6.47
N PHE A 238 -7.04 -5.06 5.20
CA PHE A 238 -8.19 -5.75 4.64
C PHE A 238 -8.06 -6.08 3.16
N ALA A 239 -8.95 -6.98 2.72
CA ALA A 239 -9.22 -7.24 1.32
C ALA A 239 -10.71 -7.06 1.04
N ALA A 240 -11.02 -6.38 -0.07
CA ALA A 240 -12.36 -6.29 -0.61
C ALA A 240 -12.41 -6.90 -2.00
N GLY A 241 -13.50 -7.59 -2.32
CA GLY A 241 -13.77 -8.14 -3.66
C GLY A 241 -14.33 -7.07 -4.61
N PRO A 242 -14.54 -7.43 -5.89
CA PRO A 242 -14.88 -6.47 -6.95
C PRO A 242 -16.26 -5.81 -6.81
N GLN A 243 -17.11 -6.30 -5.92
CA GLN A 243 -18.39 -5.68 -5.56
C GLN A 243 -18.35 -4.98 -4.19
N GLY A 244 -17.13 -4.77 -3.65
CA GLY A 244 -16.90 -4.12 -2.37
C GLY A 244 -17.20 -5.01 -1.16
N GLU A 245 -17.46 -6.30 -1.39
CA GLU A 245 -17.61 -7.27 -0.32
C GLU A 245 -16.32 -7.44 0.48
N MET A 246 -16.43 -7.45 1.80
CA MET A 246 -15.27 -7.65 2.68
C MET A 246 -14.87 -9.12 2.67
N LEU A 247 -13.74 -9.44 2.04
CA LEU A 247 -13.19 -10.79 2.01
C LEU A 247 -12.44 -11.12 3.30
N TYR A 248 -11.77 -10.12 3.86
CA TYR A 248 -11.03 -10.24 5.11
C TYR A 248 -10.81 -8.86 5.73
N ARG A 249 -10.76 -8.79 7.07
CA ARG A 249 -10.31 -7.63 7.84
C ARG A 249 -9.51 -8.11 9.05
N ALA A 250 -8.30 -7.61 9.18
CA ALA A 250 -7.41 -7.86 10.30
C ALA A 250 -7.85 -7.11 11.58
N SER A 251 -7.28 -7.51 12.70
CA SER A 251 -7.43 -6.81 13.98
C SER A 251 -6.98 -5.35 13.89
N LYS A 252 -7.60 -4.50 14.69
CA LYS A 252 -7.19 -3.10 14.84
C LYS A 252 -5.99 -2.91 15.77
N SER A 253 -5.62 -3.93 16.54
CA SER A 253 -4.65 -3.85 17.65
C SER A 253 -3.59 -4.94 17.65
N ASP A 254 -3.77 -6.00 16.85
CA ASP A 254 -2.88 -7.15 16.88
C ASP A 254 -2.09 -7.27 15.58
N GLU A 255 -0.87 -7.80 15.68
CA GLU A 255 -0.10 -8.22 14.51
C GLU A 255 -0.76 -9.42 13.85
N GLU A 256 -0.80 -9.42 12.53
CA GLU A 256 -1.39 -10.54 11.80
C GLU A 256 -0.59 -10.94 10.56
N VAL A 257 -0.48 -12.26 10.39
CA VAL A 257 0.07 -12.89 9.19
C VAL A 257 -1.01 -13.80 8.63
N HIS A 258 -1.68 -13.38 7.55
CA HIS A 258 -2.89 -14.04 7.07
C HIS A 258 -2.89 -14.25 5.54
N ILE A 259 -3.51 -15.34 5.08
CA ILE A 259 -3.71 -15.63 3.64
C ILE A 259 -5.15 -15.39 3.27
N ILE A 260 -5.34 -14.59 2.22
CA ILE A 260 -6.63 -14.26 1.63
C ILE A 260 -6.70 -14.92 0.24
N GLU A 261 -7.82 -15.58 -0.06
CA GLU A 261 -8.07 -16.11 -1.40
C GLU A 261 -8.90 -15.12 -2.21
N VAL A 262 -8.37 -14.67 -3.34
CA VAL A 262 -9.00 -13.69 -4.23
C VAL A 262 -9.23 -14.32 -5.60
N ASP A 263 -10.49 -14.30 -6.06
CA ASP A 263 -10.85 -14.74 -7.41
C ASP A 263 -10.75 -13.55 -8.38
N ILE A 264 -9.60 -13.43 -9.06
CA ILE A 264 -9.37 -12.36 -10.04
C ILE A 264 -10.31 -12.50 -11.25
N HIS A 265 -10.68 -13.74 -11.63
CA HIS A 265 -11.58 -13.97 -12.76
C HIS A 265 -13.01 -13.53 -12.48
N HIS A 266 -13.41 -13.45 -11.19
CA HIS A 266 -14.72 -12.91 -10.81
C HIS A 266 -14.89 -11.44 -11.22
N SER A 267 -13.81 -10.67 -11.25
CA SER A 267 -13.83 -9.29 -11.72
C SER A 267 -14.33 -9.15 -13.16
N GLU A 268 -13.94 -10.05 -14.05
CA GLU A 268 -14.43 -10.05 -15.42
C GLU A 268 -15.94 -10.34 -15.48
N GLN A 269 -16.45 -11.25 -14.69
CA GLN A 269 -17.87 -11.55 -14.61
C GLN A 269 -18.66 -10.35 -14.07
N VAL A 270 -18.18 -9.71 -13.00
CA VAL A 270 -18.80 -8.49 -12.42
C VAL A 270 -18.85 -7.37 -13.46
N ARG A 271 -17.77 -7.13 -14.19
CA ARG A 271 -17.69 -6.12 -15.25
C ARG A 271 -18.62 -6.40 -16.44
N ARG A 272 -18.96 -7.65 -16.71
CA ARG A 272 -19.97 -8.01 -17.71
C ARG A 272 -21.38 -7.74 -17.22
N TRP A 273 -21.67 -8.01 -15.96
CA TRP A 273 -22.97 -7.78 -15.36
C TRP A 273 -23.23 -6.28 -15.10
N TRP A 274 -22.20 -5.59 -14.59
CA TRP A 274 -22.21 -4.16 -14.28
C TRP A 274 -21.10 -3.44 -15.04
N PRO A 275 -21.35 -3.04 -16.29
CA PRO A 275 -20.31 -2.57 -17.20
C PRO A 275 -19.94 -1.11 -16.99
N PHE A 276 -19.60 -0.72 -15.78
CA PHE A 276 -19.31 0.68 -15.39
C PHE A 276 -18.21 1.31 -16.24
N LEU A 277 -17.17 0.54 -16.67
CA LEU A 277 -16.12 1.07 -17.52
C LEU A 277 -16.61 1.37 -18.94
N ARG A 278 -17.53 0.55 -19.50
CA ARG A 278 -18.13 0.75 -20.82
C ARG A 278 -19.04 1.97 -20.84
N ASP A 279 -19.82 2.15 -19.77
CA ASP A 279 -20.89 3.16 -19.71
C ASP A 279 -20.38 4.53 -19.26
N ARG A 280 -19.07 4.73 -19.14
CA ARG A 280 -18.46 6.02 -18.81
C ARG A 280 -18.74 7.05 -19.90
N ARG A 281 -19.12 8.25 -19.52
CA ARG A 281 -19.37 9.40 -20.38
C ARG A 281 -18.10 10.24 -20.50
N ILE A 282 -17.05 9.68 -21.12
CA ILE A 282 -15.69 10.27 -21.15
C ILE A 282 -15.68 11.68 -21.75
N GLU A 283 -16.60 11.97 -22.64
CA GLU A 283 -16.79 13.29 -23.26
C GLU A 283 -17.25 14.38 -22.29
N CYS A 284 -17.70 13.99 -21.07
CA CYS A 284 -18.19 14.92 -20.03
C CYS A 284 -17.21 15.12 -18.87
N TYR A 285 -16.00 14.52 -18.93
CA TYR A 285 -15.07 14.48 -17.78
C TYR A 285 -13.88 15.43 -17.91
N GLN A 286 -13.83 16.35 -18.88
CA GLN A 286 -12.66 17.21 -19.12
C GLN A 286 -12.30 18.06 -17.88
N ASP A 287 -13.29 18.48 -17.11
CA ASP A 287 -13.08 19.35 -15.96
C ASP A 287 -12.48 18.66 -14.73
N ILE A 288 -12.40 17.31 -14.73
CA ILE A 288 -11.81 16.56 -13.60
C ILE A 288 -10.31 16.89 -13.39
N THR A 289 -9.65 17.46 -14.40
CA THR A 289 -8.25 17.88 -14.31
C THR A 289 -8.08 19.28 -13.71
N LYS A 290 -9.18 20.02 -13.50
CA LYS A 290 -9.17 21.32 -12.84
C LYS A 290 -9.18 21.13 -11.32
N ARG A 291 -8.48 21.97 -10.59
CA ARG A 291 -8.51 21.96 -9.11
C ARG A 291 -9.86 22.45 -8.58
N TYR A 292 -10.47 23.38 -9.27
CA TYR A 292 -11.80 23.94 -8.99
C TYR A 292 -12.42 24.41 -10.31
N ILE A 293 -13.74 24.41 -10.41
CA ILE A 293 -14.48 24.89 -11.59
C ILE A 293 -15.05 26.24 -11.21
N ASP A 294 -14.43 27.31 -11.77
CA ASP A 294 -14.96 28.68 -11.65
C ASP A 294 -16.11 28.88 -12.63
N GLU A 295 -17.04 29.80 -12.30
CA GLU A 295 -18.15 30.16 -13.18
C GLU A 295 -17.68 30.87 -14.45
#